data_742bd83fa3e8dcbe1cb7dd7ef13c0eed
#
_entry.id   742bd83fa3e8dcbe1cb7dd7ef13c0eed
#
_cell.length_a   1.000
_cell.length_b   1.000
_cell.length_c   1.000
_cell.angle_alpha   90.00
_cell.angle_beta   90.00
_cell.angle_gamma   90.00
#
_symmetry.space_group_name_H-M   'P 1'
#
loop_
_entity.id
_entity.type
_entity.pdbx_description
1 polymer ?
#
loop_
_entity_poly.entity_id
_entity_poly.type
_entity_poly.pdbx_seq_one_letter_code
_entity_poly.pdbx_strand_id
1 'polypeptide(L)'
;TGIPVYDMAEAFFGRFRFDPARHPATTAWFTSDNPLGWMLSLDWRTFDVLYRAGNAEMLDLLAADLAGRPDEPLLIDGGITHPSVLAQVIPATRIMCLERAEAERAREWEIAANRAEMKAEVLALPDGAAMWRRFLEYDRRMTATIGRENREWGVPVIAWDGAVDQDRVVQRLLEQVDFLRNGA
;
A
#
# COMPACT_ATOMS: atom_id res chain seq x y z
N THR A 1 6.20 -21.84 4.37
CA THR A 1 5.72 -22.15 3.01
C THR A 1 6.84 -22.37 2.01
N GLY A 2 8.06 -21.87 2.28
CA GLY A 2 9.19 -21.90 1.33
C GLY A 2 9.00 -21.01 0.08
N ILE A 3 7.92 -20.21 0.02
CA ILE A 3 7.71 -19.22 -1.04
C ILE A 3 8.54 -17.98 -0.68
N PRO A 4 9.41 -17.49 -1.59
CA PRO A 4 10.16 -16.28 -1.35
C PRO A 4 9.23 -15.06 -1.27
N VAL A 5 9.60 -14.09 -0.43
CA VAL A 5 8.88 -12.82 -0.30
C VAL A 5 9.66 -11.74 -1.05
N TYR A 6 8.95 -10.97 -1.84
CA TYR A 6 9.45 -9.78 -2.51
C TYR A 6 8.96 -8.55 -1.74
N ASP A 7 9.86 -7.88 -1.07
CA ASP A 7 9.58 -6.65 -0.33
C ASP A 7 9.56 -5.45 -1.29
N MET A 8 8.37 -4.89 -1.49
CA MET A 8 8.16 -3.73 -2.36
C MET A 8 8.80 -2.46 -1.81
N ALA A 9 8.86 -2.30 -0.49
CA ALA A 9 9.48 -1.12 0.10
C ALA A 9 11.00 -1.14 -0.12
N GLU A 10 11.65 -2.30 0.11
CA GLU A 10 13.07 -2.47 -0.19
C GLU A 10 13.37 -2.21 -1.68
N ALA A 11 12.53 -2.74 -2.59
CA ALA A 11 12.70 -2.54 -4.01
C ALA A 11 12.53 -1.06 -4.41
N PHE A 12 11.51 -0.40 -3.87
CA PHE A 12 11.18 0.99 -4.18
C PHE A 12 12.30 1.96 -3.75
N PHE A 13 12.82 1.82 -2.55
CA PHE A 13 13.87 2.70 -2.06
C PHE A 13 15.29 2.28 -2.49
N GLY A 14 15.52 1.03 -2.86
CA GLY A 14 16.86 0.50 -3.13
C GLY A 14 17.14 0.15 -4.59
N ARG A 15 16.20 -0.51 -5.27
CA ARG A 15 16.46 -1.12 -6.58
C ARG A 15 15.83 -0.42 -7.76
N PHE A 16 14.62 0.10 -7.61
CA PHE A 16 13.90 0.71 -8.72
C PHE A 16 14.65 1.93 -9.29
N ARG A 17 14.61 2.06 -10.61
CA ARG A 17 15.18 3.20 -11.33
C ARG A 17 14.06 3.92 -12.05
N PHE A 18 13.78 5.13 -11.60
CA PHE A 18 12.69 5.94 -12.13
C PHE A 18 13.13 6.66 -13.41
N ASP A 19 12.32 6.55 -14.44
CA ASP A 19 12.43 7.35 -15.65
C ASP A 19 11.36 8.45 -15.58
N PRO A 20 11.73 9.74 -15.50
CA PRO A 20 10.76 10.83 -15.38
C PRO A 20 9.70 10.88 -16.50
N ALA A 21 10.04 10.37 -17.69
CA ALA A 21 9.09 10.32 -18.80
C ALA A 21 8.04 9.21 -18.64
N ARG A 22 8.42 8.11 -18.00
CA ARG A 22 7.54 6.95 -17.77
C ARG A 22 6.89 6.97 -16.38
N HIS A 23 7.56 7.53 -15.39
CA HIS A 23 7.16 7.53 -13.98
C HIS A 23 7.06 8.96 -13.41
N PRO A 24 6.23 9.84 -14.03
CA PRO A 24 6.15 11.24 -13.64
C PRO A 24 5.61 11.45 -12.22
N ALA A 25 4.64 10.65 -11.76
CA ALA A 25 4.05 10.80 -10.42
C ALA A 25 5.06 10.42 -9.32
N THR A 26 5.76 9.31 -9.49
CA THR A 26 6.82 8.87 -8.58
C THR A 26 8.00 9.82 -8.59
N THR A 27 8.40 10.30 -9.77
CA THR A 27 9.46 11.29 -9.91
C THR A 27 9.10 12.60 -9.19
N ALA A 28 7.87 13.09 -9.34
CA ALA A 28 7.42 14.30 -8.65
C ALA A 28 7.50 14.16 -7.12
N TRP A 29 7.18 12.97 -6.60
CA TRP A 29 7.34 12.69 -5.18
C TRP A 29 8.80 12.73 -4.73
N PHE A 30 9.71 12.04 -5.45
CA PHE A 30 11.13 11.95 -5.09
C PHE A 30 11.89 13.27 -5.28
N THR A 31 11.47 14.12 -6.21
CA THR A 31 12.13 15.41 -6.48
C THR A 31 11.60 16.56 -5.64
N SER A 32 10.55 16.32 -4.86
CA SER A 32 10.06 17.30 -3.90
C SER A 32 11.02 17.45 -2.73
N ASP A 33 11.33 18.69 -2.33
CA ASP A 33 12.15 18.97 -1.13
C ASP A 33 11.51 18.42 0.16
N ASN A 34 10.20 18.30 0.18
CA ASN A 34 9.43 17.73 1.28
C ASN A 34 8.22 16.96 0.72
N PRO A 35 8.42 15.67 0.36
CA PRO A 35 7.38 14.86 -0.27
C PRO A 35 6.08 14.77 0.54
N LEU A 36 6.20 14.60 1.86
CA LEU A 36 5.07 14.48 2.75
C LEU A 36 4.27 15.79 2.85
N GLY A 37 4.96 16.91 3.04
CA GLY A 37 4.35 18.23 3.07
C GLY A 37 3.70 18.59 1.74
N TRP A 38 4.36 18.29 0.64
CA TRP A 38 3.82 18.48 -0.70
C TRP A 38 2.54 17.66 -0.91
N MET A 39 2.53 16.37 -0.63
CA MET A 39 1.34 15.53 -0.75
C MET A 39 0.18 16.02 0.11
N LEU A 40 0.46 16.42 1.35
CA LEU A 40 -0.55 16.96 2.25
C LEU A 40 -1.03 18.36 1.86
N SER A 41 -0.33 19.08 0.99
CA SER A 41 -0.80 20.37 0.44
C SER A 41 -1.83 20.23 -0.66
N LEU A 42 -1.88 19.07 -1.34
CA LEU A 42 -2.83 18.79 -2.42
C LEU A 42 -4.26 18.68 -1.87
N ASP A 43 -5.26 18.98 -2.68
CA ASP A 43 -6.64 18.57 -2.36
C ASP A 43 -6.80 17.04 -2.52
N TRP A 44 -7.84 16.49 -1.92
CA TRP A 44 -8.06 15.04 -1.94
C TRP A 44 -8.14 14.44 -3.35
N ARG A 45 -8.80 15.12 -4.28
CA ARG A 45 -8.96 14.60 -5.65
C ARG A 45 -7.62 14.51 -6.36
N THR A 46 -6.83 15.55 -6.26
CA THR A 46 -5.47 15.61 -6.83
C THR A 46 -4.56 14.57 -6.19
N PHE A 47 -4.63 14.44 -4.85
CA PHE A 47 -3.91 13.41 -4.10
C PHE A 47 -4.27 12.00 -4.59
N ASP A 48 -5.56 11.65 -4.66
CA ASP A 48 -6.01 10.30 -5.06
C ASP A 48 -5.58 9.97 -6.51
N VAL A 49 -5.71 10.92 -7.44
CA VAL A 49 -5.26 10.74 -8.83
C VAL A 49 -3.75 10.50 -8.89
N LEU A 50 -2.97 11.32 -8.19
CA LEU A 50 -1.51 11.18 -8.16
C LEU A 50 -1.08 9.86 -7.51
N TYR A 51 -1.72 9.48 -6.42
CA TYR A 51 -1.41 8.25 -5.70
C TYR A 51 -1.72 7.01 -6.54
N ARG A 52 -2.83 7.00 -7.29
CA ARG A 52 -3.15 5.93 -8.25
C ARG A 52 -2.15 5.87 -9.39
N ALA A 53 -1.74 7.02 -9.93
CA ALA A 53 -0.70 7.07 -10.95
C ALA A 53 0.62 6.47 -10.43
N GLY A 54 1.04 6.84 -9.23
CA GLY A 54 2.22 6.27 -8.59
C GLY A 54 2.10 4.74 -8.37
N ASN A 55 0.91 4.23 -8.00
CA ASN A 55 0.67 2.78 -7.90
C ASN A 55 0.80 2.08 -9.25
N ALA A 56 0.31 2.68 -10.34
CA ALA A 56 0.45 2.12 -11.69
C ALA A 56 1.92 2.14 -12.16
N GLU A 57 2.66 3.21 -11.84
CA GLU A 57 4.08 3.32 -12.12
C GLU A 57 4.91 2.28 -11.31
N MET A 58 4.56 2.04 -10.06
CA MET A 58 5.18 0.98 -9.25
C MET A 58 4.92 -0.42 -9.84
N LEU A 59 3.74 -0.64 -10.42
CA LEU A 59 3.43 -1.90 -11.08
C LEU A 59 4.29 -2.10 -12.35
N ASP A 60 4.51 -1.03 -13.13
CA ASP A 60 5.42 -1.06 -14.28
C ASP A 60 6.87 -1.38 -13.86
N LEU A 61 7.35 -0.75 -12.79
CA LEU A 61 8.68 -0.98 -12.21
C LEU A 61 8.83 -2.42 -11.67
N LEU A 62 7.81 -2.92 -10.98
CA LEU A 62 7.77 -4.30 -10.50
C LEU A 62 7.82 -5.29 -11.67
N ALA A 63 7.03 -5.08 -12.71
CA ALA A 63 7.03 -5.92 -13.90
C ALA A 63 8.40 -5.95 -14.58
N ALA A 64 9.08 -4.80 -14.66
CA ALA A 64 10.43 -4.70 -15.21
C ALA A 64 11.47 -5.43 -14.33
N ASP A 65 11.38 -5.32 -13.01
CA ASP A 65 12.32 -5.99 -12.07
C ASP A 65 12.11 -7.51 -12.03
N LEU A 66 10.89 -7.97 -12.27
CA LEU A 66 10.56 -9.40 -12.35
C LEU A 66 10.80 -10.01 -13.73
N ALA A 67 11.01 -9.18 -14.76
CA ALA A 67 11.27 -9.66 -16.11
C ALA A 67 12.53 -10.56 -16.14
N GLY A 68 12.36 -11.78 -16.66
CA GLY A 68 13.45 -12.76 -16.74
C GLY A 68 13.67 -13.59 -15.47
N ARG A 69 12.89 -13.40 -14.40
CA ARG A 69 12.87 -14.34 -13.28
C ARG A 69 12.22 -15.67 -13.70
N PRO A 70 12.61 -16.79 -13.10
CA PRO A 70 11.93 -18.05 -13.32
C PRO A 70 10.45 -17.94 -12.93
N ASP A 71 9.59 -18.71 -13.61
CA ASP A 71 8.16 -18.78 -13.30
C ASP A 71 7.92 -19.60 -12.02
N GLU A 72 8.39 -19.04 -10.92
CA GLU A 72 8.27 -19.61 -9.56
C GLU A 72 7.29 -18.79 -8.74
N PRO A 73 6.53 -19.43 -7.83
CA PRO A 73 5.65 -18.71 -6.91
C PRO A 73 6.42 -17.66 -6.10
N LEU A 74 5.87 -16.45 -6.04
CA LEU A 74 6.44 -15.31 -5.33
C LEU A 74 5.33 -14.61 -4.54
N LEU A 75 5.59 -14.31 -3.28
CA LEU A 75 4.72 -13.46 -2.48
C LEU A 75 5.24 -12.02 -2.55
N ILE A 76 4.42 -11.11 -3.05
CA ILE A 76 4.75 -9.68 -3.12
C ILE A 76 4.09 -8.99 -1.94
N ASP A 77 4.89 -8.35 -1.09
CA ASP A 77 4.42 -7.63 0.10
C ASP A 77 4.51 -6.13 -0.08
N GLY A 78 3.39 -5.45 0.12
CA GLY A 78 3.27 -4.00 0.16
C GLY A 78 3.30 -3.27 -1.19
N GLY A 79 3.54 -1.97 -1.11
CA GLY A 79 3.82 -1.06 -2.24
C GLY A 79 2.60 -0.57 -3.00
N ILE A 80 1.80 -1.45 -3.58
CA ILE A 80 0.65 -1.08 -4.42
C ILE A 80 -0.62 -1.26 -3.60
N THR A 81 -1.22 -0.14 -3.19
CA THR A 81 -2.32 -0.14 -2.22
C THR A 81 -3.71 -0.14 -2.85
N HIS A 82 -3.85 0.30 -4.12
CA HIS A 82 -5.13 0.33 -4.82
C HIS A 82 -5.45 -1.01 -5.50
N PRO A 83 -6.43 -1.79 -5.00
CA PRO A 83 -6.84 -3.05 -5.61
C PRO A 83 -7.27 -2.91 -7.07
N SER A 84 -7.91 -1.77 -7.41
CA SER A 84 -8.33 -1.46 -8.77
C SER A 84 -7.16 -1.35 -9.77
N VAL A 85 -5.97 -0.99 -9.31
CA VAL A 85 -4.75 -0.95 -10.15
C VAL A 85 -4.22 -2.36 -10.38
N LEU A 86 -4.11 -3.15 -9.30
CA LEU A 86 -3.61 -4.54 -9.37
C LEU A 86 -4.54 -5.45 -10.17
N ALA A 87 -5.86 -5.36 -9.95
CA ALA A 87 -6.85 -6.26 -10.54
C ALA A 87 -6.99 -6.10 -12.07
N GLN A 88 -6.42 -5.05 -12.66
CA GLN A 88 -6.34 -4.91 -14.11
C GLN A 88 -5.32 -5.86 -14.75
N VAL A 89 -4.34 -6.34 -14.00
CA VAL A 89 -3.22 -7.16 -14.51
C VAL A 89 -3.05 -8.48 -13.76
N ILE A 90 -3.54 -8.57 -12.53
CA ILE A 90 -3.45 -9.76 -11.68
C ILE A 90 -4.87 -10.20 -11.33
N PRO A 91 -5.22 -11.50 -11.48
CA PRO A 91 -6.53 -11.98 -11.05
C PRO A 91 -6.82 -11.63 -9.59
N ALA A 92 -8.01 -11.10 -9.29
CA ALA A 92 -8.39 -10.66 -7.95
C ALA A 92 -8.20 -11.75 -6.88
N THR A 93 -8.36 -13.02 -7.26
CA THR A 93 -8.12 -14.19 -6.39
C THR A 93 -6.66 -14.33 -5.94
N ARG A 94 -5.72 -13.70 -6.65
CA ARG A 94 -4.28 -13.67 -6.30
C ARG A 94 -3.87 -12.43 -5.52
N ILE A 95 -4.82 -11.55 -5.23
CA ILE A 95 -4.63 -10.35 -4.42
C ILE A 95 -5.30 -10.61 -3.07
N MET A 96 -4.70 -10.12 -2.00
CA MET A 96 -5.27 -10.20 -0.66
C MET A 96 -5.05 -8.89 0.08
N CYS A 97 -6.08 -8.42 0.74
CA CYS A 97 -6.02 -7.20 1.53
C CYS A 97 -6.17 -7.51 3.02
N LEU A 98 -5.31 -6.93 3.84
CA LEU A 98 -5.47 -6.91 5.30
C LEU A 98 -6.19 -5.62 5.68
N GLU A 99 -7.37 -5.72 6.29
CA GLU A 99 -8.18 -4.56 6.66
C GLU A 99 -8.33 -4.48 8.18
N ARG A 100 -8.14 -3.29 8.74
CA ARG A 100 -8.43 -2.97 10.15
C ARG A 100 -9.69 -2.16 10.28
N ALA A 101 -10.40 -2.34 11.39
CA ALA A 101 -11.53 -1.50 11.75
C ALA A 101 -11.09 -0.03 11.87
N GLU A 102 -11.92 0.91 11.38
CA GLU A 102 -11.61 2.35 11.35
C GLU A 102 -11.23 2.92 12.72
N ALA A 103 -11.97 2.54 13.76
CA ALA A 103 -11.71 3.00 15.13
C ALA A 103 -10.34 2.55 15.66
N GLU A 104 -9.88 1.36 15.29
CA GLU A 104 -8.58 0.84 15.69
C GLU A 104 -7.44 1.50 14.93
N ARG A 105 -7.63 1.79 13.64
CA ARG A 105 -6.64 2.54 12.85
C ARG A 105 -6.43 3.94 13.40
N ALA A 106 -7.49 4.66 13.72
CA ALA A 106 -7.40 5.99 14.32
C ALA A 106 -6.62 5.95 15.65
N ARG A 107 -6.91 4.96 16.49
CA ARG A 107 -6.22 4.75 17.75
C ARG A 107 -4.74 4.40 17.55
N GLU A 108 -4.42 3.58 16.54
CA GLU A 108 -3.04 3.20 16.22
C GLU A 108 -2.19 4.43 15.87
N TRP A 109 -2.70 5.36 15.09
CA TRP A 109 -2.01 6.60 14.76
C TRP A 109 -1.72 7.48 15.98
N GLU A 110 -2.51 7.36 17.03
CA GLU A 110 -2.32 8.15 18.25
C GLU A 110 -1.30 7.55 19.21
N ILE A 111 -1.28 6.20 19.36
CA ILE A 111 -0.58 5.53 20.47
C ILE A 111 0.50 4.53 20.04
N ALA A 112 0.52 4.07 18.80
CA ALA A 112 1.48 3.05 18.39
C ALA A 112 2.90 3.63 18.24
N ALA A 113 3.86 3.01 18.89
CA ALA A 113 5.26 3.46 18.88
C ALA A 113 5.85 3.50 17.47
N ASN A 114 5.49 2.54 16.60
CA ASN A 114 5.94 2.47 15.20
C ASN A 114 5.32 3.56 14.31
N ARG A 115 4.36 4.34 14.81
CA ARG A 115 3.73 5.48 14.12
C ARG A 115 4.20 6.84 14.66
N ALA A 116 4.92 6.83 15.78
CA ALA A 116 5.35 8.06 16.46
C ALA A 116 6.27 8.92 15.59
N GLU A 117 7.15 8.30 14.82
CA GLU A 117 8.07 9.02 13.92
C GLU A 117 7.30 9.76 12.82
N MET A 118 6.42 9.09 12.08
CA MET A 118 5.57 9.70 11.07
C MET A 118 4.72 10.86 11.65
N LYS A 119 4.15 10.66 12.83
CA LYS A 119 3.40 11.71 13.51
C LYS A 119 4.27 12.93 13.83
N ALA A 120 5.49 12.69 14.32
CA ALA A 120 6.45 13.75 14.61
C ALA A 120 6.85 14.53 13.34
N GLU A 121 7.11 13.81 12.23
CA GLU A 121 7.42 14.42 10.94
C GLU A 121 6.29 15.31 10.43
N VAL A 122 5.04 14.83 10.47
CA VAL A 122 3.88 15.64 10.05
C VAL A 122 3.68 16.85 10.95
N LEU A 123 3.85 16.68 12.26
CA LEU A 123 3.72 17.81 13.22
C LEU A 123 4.84 18.85 13.10
N ALA A 124 5.99 18.48 12.54
CA ALA A 124 7.10 19.39 12.26
C ALA A 124 6.88 20.25 11.00
N LEU A 125 5.89 19.94 10.16
CA LEU A 125 5.55 20.74 9.00
C LEU A 125 4.98 22.11 9.38
N PRO A 126 5.04 23.12 8.50
CA PRO A 126 4.28 24.36 8.69
C PRO A 126 2.80 24.02 8.95
N ASP A 127 2.21 24.69 9.93
CA ASP A 127 0.83 24.36 10.39
C ASP A 127 0.63 22.90 10.81
N GLY A 128 1.63 22.27 11.43
CA GLY A 128 1.70 20.86 11.74
C GLY A 128 0.42 20.24 12.31
N ALA A 129 -0.29 20.96 13.20
CA ALA A 129 -1.56 20.51 13.75
C ALA A 129 -2.68 20.40 12.67
N ALA A 130 -2.70 21.30 11.70
CA ALA A 130 -3.63 21.24 10.56
C ALA A 130 -3.21 20.12 9.59
N MET A 131 -1.91 19.99 9.34
CA MET A 131 -1.35 18.91 8.52
C MET A 131 -1.61 17.53 9.12
N TRP A 132 -1.51 17.38 10.44
CA TRP A 132 -1.85 16.14 11.12
C TRP A 132 -3.33 15.75 10.95
N ARG A 133 -4.25 16.71 11.14
CA ARG A 133 -5.68 16.46 10.89
C ARG A 133 -5.94 16.05 9.43
N ARG A 134 -5.27 16.70 8.47
CA ARG A 134 -5.38 16.35 7.04
C ARG A 134 -4.81 14.96 6.74
N PHE A 135 -3.69 14.60 7.34
CA PHE A 135 -3.11 13.27 7.24
C PHE A 135 -4.10 12.19 7.69
N LEU A 136 -4.70 12.35 8.87
CA LEU A 136 -5.71 11.40 9.38
C LEU A 136 -6.95 11.33 8.49
N GLU A 137 -7.39 12.46 7.94
CA GLU A 137 -8.51 12.49 7.00
C GLU A 137 -8.16 11.76 5.69
N TYR A 138 -6.95 11.91 5.18
CA TYR A 138 -6.49 11.20 3.97
C TYR A 138 -6.34 9.70 4.22
N ASP A 139 -5.79 9.31 5.35
CA ASP A 139 -5.73 7.90 5.75
C ASP A 139 -7.12 7.27 5.84
N ARG A 140 -8.08 7.97 6.43
CA ARG A 140 -9.48 7.52 6.51
C ARG A 140 -10.11 7.38 5.11
N ARG A 141 -9.96 8.38 4.24
CA ARG A 141 -10.50 8.36 2.86
C ARG A 141 -9.86 7.27 2.02
N MET A 142 -8.55 7.10 2.12
CA MET A 142 -7.80 6.05 1.44
C MET A 142 -8.32 4.67 1.85
N THR A 143 -8.46 4.42 3.14
CA THR A 143 -9.01 3.15 3.66
C THR A 143 -10.41 2.88 3.14
N ALA A 144 -11.30 3.87 3.18
CA ALA A 144 -12.65 3.73 2.65
C ALA A 144 -12.66 3.44 1.14
N THR A 145 -11.74 4.05 0.40
CA THR A 145 -11.56 3.84 -1.04
C THR A 145 -11.07 2.42 -1.33
N ILE A 146 -10.03 1.96 -0.64
CA ILE A 146 -9.50 0.60 -0.76
C ILE A 146 -10.56 -0.44 -0.41
N GLY A 147 -11.29 -0.27 0.69
CA GLY A 147 -12.37 -1.18 1.09
C GLY A 147 -13.53 -1.24 0.08
N ARG A 148 -13.85 -0.12 -0.58
CA ARG A 148 -14.82 -0.11 -1.69
C ARG A 148 -14.27 -0.88 -2.89
N GLU A 149 -13.06 -0.62 -3.30
CA GLU A 149 -12.40 -1.29 -4.43
C GLU A 149 -12.26 -2.79 -4.19
N ASN A 150 -11.91 -3.24 -2.99
CA ASN A 150 -11.87 -4.65 -2.65
C ASN A 150 -13.21 -5.34 -2.96
N ARG A 151 -14.33 -4.71 -2.57
CA ARG A 151 -15.67 -5.24 -2.85
C ARG A 151 -16.01 -5.20 -4.33
N GLU A 152 -15.72 -4.11 -5.02
CA GLU A 152 -16.02 -3.92 -6.46
C GLU A 152 -15.25 -4.91 -7.34
N TRP A 153 -14.02 -5.21 -6.97
CA TRP A 153 -13.13 -6.09 -7.74
C TRP A 153 -13.10 -7.54 -7.22
N GLY A 154 -13.84 -7.85 -6.15
CA GLY A 154 -13.88 -9.19 -5.56
C GLY A 154 -12.56 -9.63 -4.94
N VAL A 155 -11.75 -8.69 -4.43
CA VAL A 155 -10.49 -8.98 -3.75
C VAL A 155 -10.77 -9.55 -2.36
N PRO A 156 -10.22 -10.72 -2.00
CA PRO A 156 -10.32 -11.27 -0.66
C PRO A 156 -9.78 -10.34 0.41
N VAL A 157 -10.53 -10.18 1.48
CA VAL A 157 -10.16 -9.34 2.63
C VAL A 157 -10.05 -10.19 3.88
N ILE A 158 -8.92 -10.06 4.58
CA ILE A 158 -8.76 -10.59 5.94
C ILE A 158 -8.91 -9.43 6.91
N ALA A 159 -10.01 -9.44 7.68
CA ALA A 159 -10.21 -8.48 8.75
C ALA A 159 -9.23 -8.76 9.91
N TRP A 160 -8.56 -7.71 10.35
CA TRP A 160 -7.67 -7.73 11.49
C TRP A 160 -8.11 -6.66 12.50
N ASP A 161 -8.54 -7.09 13.67
CA ASP A 161 -9.06 -6.22 14.72
C ASP A 161 -8.04 -5.93 15.85
N GLY A 162 -6.75 -6.20 15.62
CA GLY A 162 -5.68 -5.93 16.58
C GLY A 162 -5.68 -6.83 17.84
N ALA A 163 -6.83 -7.41 18.18
CA ALA A 163 -6.98 -8.39 19.25
C ALA A 163 -6.87 -9.82 18.71
N VAL A 164 -6.96 -9.98 17.40
CA VAL A 164 -6.78 -11.28 16.74
C VAL A 164 -5.32 -11.66 16.82
N ASP A 165 -5.11 -12.83 17.35
CA ASP A 165 -3.85 -13.54 17.37
C ASP A 165 -3.17 -13.46 16.00
N GLN A 166 -1.96 -12.94 15.95
CA GLN A 166 -1.15 -12.84 14.75
C GLN A 166 -1.04 -14.20 14.03
N ASP A 167 -0.99 -15.28 14.79
CA ASP A 167 -0.96 -16.65 14.28
C ASP A 167 -2.21 -16.99 13.47
N ARG A 168 -3.37 -16.49 13.87
CA ARG A 168 -4.62 -16.70 13.13
C ARG A 168 -4.65 -15.96 11.80
N VAL A 169 -4.08 -14.76 11.73
CA VAL A 169 -3.92 -14.04 10.46
C VAL A 169 -2.97 -14.80 9.54
N VAL A 170 -1.82 -15.21 10.08
CA VAL A 170 -0.85 -16.03 9.34
C VAL A 170 -1.49 -17.34 8.86
N GLN A 171 -2.27 -18.03 9.68
CA GLN A 171 -2.95 -19.25 9.27
C GLN A 171 -3.90 -19.01 8.09
N ARG A 172 -4.70 -17.95 8.12
CA ARG A 172 -5.59 -17.59 6.99
C ARG A 172 -4.82 -17.23 5.72
N LEU A 173 -3.69 -16.54 5.87
CA LEU A 173 -2.80 -16.26 4.74
C LEU A 173 -2.28 -17.56 4.10
N LEU A 174 -1.86 -18.51 4.93
CA LEU A 174 -1.37 -19.81 4.47
C LEU A 174 -2.47 -20.62 3.76
N GLU A 175 -3.67 -20.65 4.31
CA GLU A 175 -4.83 -21.31 3.68
C GLU A 175 -5.13 -20.75 2.28
N GLN A 176 -5.05 -19.43 2.13
CA GLN A 176 -5.24 -18.78 0.83
C GLN A 176 -4.13 -19.12 -0.15
N VAL A 177 -2.88 -19.13 0.30
CA VAL A 177 -1.73 -19.52 -0.52
C VAL A 177 -1.85 -20.98 -0.96
N ASP A 178 -2.23 -21.88 -0.07
CA ASP A 178 -2.41 -23.30 -0.40
C ASP A 178 -3.57 -23.51 -1.36
N PHE A 179 -4.66 -22.76 -1.23
CA PHE A 179 -5.76 -22.77 -2.19
C PHE A 179 -5.27 -22.36 -3.60
N LEU A 180 -4.46 -21.31 -3.70
CA LEU A 180 -3.92 -20.84 -4.98
C LEU A 180 -2.94 -21.84 -5.63
N ARG A 181 -2.20 -22.61 -4.83
CA ARG A 181 -1.27 -23.64 -5.32
C ARG A 181 -1.99 -24.89 -5.82
N ASN A 182 -3.12 -25.25 -5.24
CA ASN A 182 -3.83 -26.50 -5.50
C ASN A 182 -5.02 -26.33 -6.46
N GLY A 183 -5.43 -25.10 -6.76
CA GLY A 183 -6.59 -24.77 -7.60
C GLY A 183 -6.26 -24.14 -8.96
N ALA A 184 -4.98 -24.06 -9.32
CA ALA A 184 -4.53 -23.52 -10.60
C ALA A 184 -4.26 -24.61 -11.64
#